data_94ce071abfdd4fb742c4af36161f533f
#
_entry.id   94ce071abfdd4fb742c4af36161f533f
#
_cell.length_a   1.000
_cell.length_b   1.000
_cell.length_c   1.000
_cell.angle_alpha   90.00
_cell.angle_beta   90.00
_cell.angle_gamma   90.00
#
_symmetry.space_group_name_H-M   'P 1'
#
loop_
_entity.id
_entity.type
_entity.pdbx_description
1 polymer ?
#
loop_
_entity_poly.entity_id
_entity_poly.type
_entity_poly.pdbx_seq_one_letter_code
_entity_poly.pdbx_strand_id
1 'polypeptide(L)'
;MAVKSPAFRKKFPLLVTGSLLAMQPLAVPFAVAAEQFDCQVSASGGWACAPKNAAAKLPPRPAHSATAVSAVAADGASDTRAPATAQVTDSQGKGLSSRSADYSHLDWVPRDKLSAAQLAEAGPYCAGAYIEPTRPGMNDDTPLNDAPMFVSAKASRFEQEQQVATLAGDVVLRQAGLQVEADEASLYQTENRGELVGNVRLRDKGALVVGDRAELQLDTGAAKIDNAEYVMHQGHVRGNALSIKRQEDAIIRLKDGTYTRCEPGNNAWHLKGNNIKLNPLTGFGTATNVTLRVKDIPVFYTPYIYFPIDDRRQSGFLAPSISSSSDNGMTLQTPYYFNLAPNYDATLYPTYMADRGLLLEGEGRYLTKSSEGQIGAAILNDENDDRKLQSEYEDTRWMYSWQHKGGLDSRLLSEVDFTDISDPYYFQDLDTDLGIDTPSFVNQQGALTWRGDSYT
;
A
#
# COMPACT_ATOMS: atom_id res chain seq x y z
N MET A 1 -13.06 -32.37 -61.36
CA MET A 1 -11.99 -31.52 -61.95
C MET A 1 -11.32 -30.75 -60.83
N ALA A 2 -10.07 -31.12 -60.51
CA ALA A 2 -9.31 -30.55 -59.43
C ALA A 2 -8.41 -29.43 -59.98
N VAL A 3 -8.43 -28.25 -59.35
CA VAL A 3 -7.49 -27.19 -59.69
C VAL A 3 -6.60 -26.94 -58.44
N LYS A 4 -5.28 -27.21 -58.64
CA LYS A 4 -4.20 -27.01 -57.69
C LYS A 4 -3.83 -25.54 -57.61
N SER A 5 -3.66 -25.01 -56.37
CA SER A 5 -2.96 -23.76 -56.08
C SER A 5 -1.45 -23.95 -56.00
N PRO A 6 -0.63 -23.03 -56.52
CA PRO A 6 0.80 -23.09 -56.30
C PRO A 6 1.23 -22.27 -55.07
N ALA A 7 2.11 -22.89 -54.29
CA ALA A 7 2.82 -22.30 -53.16
C ALA A 7 3.91 -21.32 -53.62
N PHE A 8 3.91 -20.09 -53.07
CA PHE A 8 4.99 -19.13 -53.26
C PHE A 8 5.83 -19.07 -51.99
N ARG A 9 6.95 -19.81 -51.97
CA ARG A 9 8.03 -19.63 -50.98
C ARG A 9 8.96 -18.51 -51.45
N LYS A 10 8.97 -17.39 -50.77
CA LYS A 10 10.10 -16.43 -50.84
C LYS A 10 10.94 -16.54 -49.59
N LYS A 11 12.15 -17.05 -49.75
CA LYS A 11 13.25 -16.98 -48.79
C LYS A 11 13.86 -15.59 -48.84
N PHE A 12 13.93 -14.87 -47.74
CA PHE A 12 14.81 -13.71 -47.53
C PHE A 12 16.00 -14.16 -46.68
N PRO A 13 17.22 -13.88 -47.07
CA PRO A 13 18.39 -14.04 -46.21
C PRO A 13 18.59 -12.80 -45.35
N LEU A 14 18.51 -12.92 -44.05
CA LEU A 14 18.96 -11.91 -43.11
C LEU A 14 20.46 -12.08 -42.89
N LEU A 15 21.24 -11.20 -43.45
CA LEU A 15 22.63 -10.93 -43.05
C LEU A 15 22.57 -9.90 -41.94
N VAL A 16 22.74 -10.34 -40.67
CA VAL A 16 23.00 -9.46 -39.53
C VAL A 16 24.43 -9.65 -39.13
N THR A 17 25.30 -8.74 -39.54
CA THR A 17 26.62 -8.53 -38.98
C THR A 17 26.46 -7.75 -37.68
N GLY A 18 26.39 -8.44 -36.59
CA GLY A 18 26.36 -7.84 -35.25
C GLY A 18 27.78 -7.63 -34.76
N SER A 19 28.22 -6.38 -34.67
CA SER A 19 29.38 -6.01 -33.88
C SER A 19 29.08 -6.18 -32.39
N LEU A 20 29.68 -7.20 -31.77
CA LEU A 20 29.72 -7.34 -30.32
C LEU A 20 30.68 -6.27 -29.76
N LEU A 21 30.13 -5.16 -29.30
CA LEU A 21 30.79 -4.31 -28.31
C LEU A 21 30.63 -4.99 -26.94
N ALA A 22 31.72 -5.61 -26.48
CA ALA A 22 31.84 -6.11 -25.13
C ALA A 22 31.83 -4.93 -24.15
N MET A 23 30.68 -4.62 -23.57
CA MET A 23 30.60 -3.83 -22.35
C MET A 23 31.05 -4.70 -21.18
N GLN A 24 32.30 -4.53 -20.76
CA GLN A 24 32.75 -5.02 -19.48
C GLN A 24 32.03 -4.27 -18.36
N PRO A 25 31.40 -4.93 -17.38
CA PRO A 25 30.91 -4.25 -16.19
C PRO A 25 32.14 -3.82 -15.37
N LEU A 26 32.31 -2.52 -15.23
CA LEU A 26 33.17 -1.94 -14.19
C LEU A 26 32.54 -2.30 -12.85
N ALA A 27 33.00 -3.42 -12.28
CA ALA A 27 32.80 -3.76 -10.88
C ALA A 27 33.61 -2.74 -10.07
N VAL A 28 32.97 -1.69 -9.61
CA VAL A 28 33.49 -0.84 -8.53
C VAL A 28 33.30 -1.65 -7.25
N PRO A 29 34.37 -2.04 -6.54
CA PRO A 29 34.20 -2.63 -5.22
C PRO A 29 33.75 -1.51 -4.28
N PHE A 30 32.47 -1.47 -3.94
CA PHE A 30 32.02 -0.76 -2.74
C PHE A 30 32.52 -1.57 -1.56
N ALA A 31 33.71 -1.25 -1.07
CA ALA A 31 34.12 -1.61 0.27
C ALA A 31 33.25 -0.75 1.21
N VAL A 32 32.13 -1.29 1.65
CA VAL A 32 31.37 -0.75 2.77
C VAL A 32 32.24 -1.01 3.99
N ALA A 33 33.00 -0.01 4.41
CA ALA A 33 33.69 -0.02 5.69
C ALA A 33 32.61 -0.10 6.78
N ALA A 34 32.65 -1.13 7.61
CA ALA A 34 31.81 -1.24 8.78
C ALA A 34 32.07 -0.01 9.67
N GLU A 35 31.09 0.89 9.74
CA GLU A 35 31.19 2.08 10.57
C GLU A 35 31.09 1.68 12.04
N GLN A 36 32.17 1.93 12.77
CA GLN A 36 32.19 1.77 14.22
C GLN A 36 31.59 3.01 14.87
N PHE A 37 30.56 2.82 15.70
CA PHE A 37 29.96 3.87 16.50
C PHE A 37 30.68 4.01 17.84
N ASP A 38 30.95 5.23 18.26
CA ASP A 38 31.48 5.56 19.59
C ASP A 38 30.31 6.10 20.42
N CYS A 39 29.90 5.33 21.43
CA CYS A 39 28.76 5.67 22.30
C CYS A 39 29.28 6.25 23.63
N GLN A 40 28.90 7.48 23.97
CA GLN A 40 29.28 8.14 25.23
C GLN A 40 28.05 8.41 26.11
N VAL A 41 28.20 8.17 27.40
CA VAL A 41 27.15 8.51 28.39
C VAL A 41 27.10 10.03 28.53
N SER A 42 25.94 10.61 28.26
CA SER A 42 25.73 12.05 28.49
C SER A 42 25.54 12.35 29.99
N ALA A 43 25.84 13.56 30.41
CA ALA A 43 25.69 14.03 31.81
C ALA A 43 24.21 13.99 32.31
N SER A 44 23.25 13.73 31.42
CA SER A 44 21.81 13.56 31.72
C SER A 44 21.37 12.08 31.80
N GLY A 45 22.32 11.12 31.82
CA GLY A 45 22.03 9.69 31.97
C GLY A 45 21.59 8.96 30.69
N GLY A 46 21.75 9.57 29.51
CA GLY A 46 21.50 8.93 28.20
C GLY A 46 22.81 8.64 27.45
N TRP A 47 22.78 7.67 26.52
CA TRP A 47 23.89 7.37 25.62
C TRP A 47 23.74 8.17 24.31
N ALA A 48 24.81 8.83 23.88
CA ALA A 48 24.92 9.44 22.55
C ALA A 48 25.97 8.66 21.76
N CYS A 49 25.59 7.99 20.68
CA CYS A 49 26.46 7.25 19.80
C CYS A 49 26.68 8.04 18.50
N ALA A 50 27.96 8.25 18.11
CA ALA A 50 28.33 8.90 16.87
C ALA A 50 29.27 8.00 16.05
N PRO A 51 29.23 8.00 14.72
CA PRO A 51 30.15 7.23 13.92
C PRO A 51 31.59 7.72 14.13
N LYS A 52 32.52 6.81 14.31
CA LYS A 52 33.93 7.05 14.72
C LYS A 52 34.74 7.92 13.74
N ASN A 53 34.22 8.13 12.52
CA ASN A 53 34.91 8.88 11.46
C ASN A 53 34.25 10.22 11.07
N ALA A 54 33.24 10.69 11.81
CA ALA A 54 32.61 11.97 11.54
C ALA A 54 33.33 13.09 12.31
N ALA A 55 34.27 13.74 11.67
CA ALA A 55 34.78 15.04 12.12
C ALA A 55 33.69 16.12 11.88
N ALA A 56 32.62 16.08 12.65
CA ALA A 56 31.57 17.09 12.63
C ALA A 56 31.74 18.04 13.79
N LYS A 57 32.05 19.32 13.50
CA LYS A 57 31.94 20.44 14.45
C LYS A 57 30.50 20.55 14.92
N LEU A 58 30.27 20.22 16.19
CA LEU A 58 28.99 20.47 16.85
C LEU A 58 28.73 22.02 16.93
N PRO A 59 27.53 22.50 16.58
CA PRO A 59 27.17 23.90 16.85
C PRO A 59 27.03 24.14 18.34
N PRO A 60 27.35 25.38 18.83
CA PRO A 60 27.30 25.68 20.26
C PRO A 60 25.86 25.65 20.79
N ARG A 61 25.70 24.96 21.90
CA ARG A 61 24.45 24.76 22.62
C ARG A 61 24.00 26.08 23.27
N PRO A 62 22.72 26.50 23.16
CA PRO A 62 22.20 27.61 23.96
C PRO A 62 22.10 27.18 25.44
N ALA A 63 22.64 28.02 26.32
CA ALA A 63 22.58 27.83 27.76
C ALA A 63 21.15 28.10 28.27
N HIS A 64 20.53 27.10 28.85
CA HIS A 64 19.33 27.28 29.67
C HIS A 64 19.67 27.03 31.14
N SER A 65 19.35 28.03 31.94
CA SER A 65 19.55 28.10 33.39
C SER A 65 18.81 26.97 34.11
N ALA A 66 19.55 26.27 34.96
CA ALA A 66 19.00 25.29 35.89
C ALA A 66 18.34 26.00 37.06
N THR A 67 17.03 25.81 37.25
CA THR A 67 16.37 26.14 38.52
C THR A 67 16.23 24.82 39.32
N ALA A 68 16.94 24.77 40.41
CA ALA A 68 16.90 23.68 41.37
C ALA A 68 15.54 23.68 42.10
N VAL A 69 14.87 22.54 42.13
CA VAL A 69 13.76 22.28 43.06
C VAL A 69 14.13 21.10 43.95
N SER A 70 14.08 21.42 45.26
CA SER A 70 14.47 20.56 46.37
C SER A 70 13.68 19.26 46.49
N ALA A 71 14.41 18.24 46.96
CA ALA A 71 13.88 16.95 47.39
C ALA A 71 13.02 17.10 48.66
N VAL A 72 11.85 16.48 48.66
CA VAL A 72 11.13 16.15 49.90
C VAL A 72 11.04 14.64 49.97
N ALA A 73 11.65 14.08 51.01
CA ALA A 73 11.52 12.71 51.38
C ALA A 73 10.18 12.48 52.11
N ALA A 74 9.49 11.36 51.81
CA ALA A 74 8.47 10.83 52.69
C ALA A 74 8.47 9.28 52.63
N ASP A 75 8.49 8.75 53.82
CA ASP A 75 8.56 7.36 54.28
C ASP A 75 7.48 6.40 53.77
N GLY A 76 7.93 5.17 53.63
CA GLY A 76 7.42 3.92 54.14
C GLY A 76 5.95 3.50 53.92
N ALA A 77 5.76 2.41 53.17
CA ALA A 77 4.96 1.26 53.60
C ALA A 77 5.16 0.08 52.63
N SER A 78 5.62 -0.99 53.18
CA SER A 78 5.68 -2.34 52.59
C SER A 78 4.26 -2.85 52.36
N ASP A 79 4.00 -3.37 51.12
CA ASP A 79 2.99 -4.43 51.02
C ASP A 79 3.40 -5.45 49.93
N THR A 80 3.58 -6.66 50.43
CA THR A 80 3.88 -7.89 49.73
C THR A 80 2.66 -8.38 48.96
N ARG A 81 2.77 -8.48 47.61
CA ARG A 81 1.84 -9.28 46.84
C ARG A 81 2.56 -10.07 45.75
N ALA A 82 2.37 -11.38 45.82
CA ALA A 82 2.92 -12.41 44.96
C ALA A 82 2.51 -12.22 43.49
N PRO A 83 3.31 -12.74 42.53
CA PRO A 83 3.04 -12.61 41.11
C PRO A 83 1.85 -13.46 40.69
N ALA A 84 0.87 -12.83 40.04
CA ALA A 84 -0.26 -13.53 39.44
C ALA A 84 0.20 -14.18 38.12
N THR A 85 0.10 -15.49 38.11
CA THR A 85 0.28 -16.39 36.98
C THR A 85 -0.65 -15.97 35.84
N ALA A 86 -0.08 -15.57 34.70
CA ALA A 86 -0.85 -15.35 33.48
C ALA A 86 -1.35 -16.70 32.97
N GLN A 87 -2.64 -16.94 33.08
CA GLN A 87 -3.31 -18.03 32.37
C GLN A 87 -3.50 -17.65 30.90
N VAL A 88 -2.86 -18.41 30.04
CA VAL A 88 -3.17 -18.48 28.62
C VAL A 88 -4.55 -19.12 28.49
N THR A 89 -5.57 -18.36 28.10
CA THR A 89 -6.87 -18.90 27.73
C THR A 89 -7.01 -18.95 26.22
N ASP A 90 -7.30 -20.15 25.79
CA ASP A 90 -7.59 -20.67 24.48
C ASP A 90 -8.73 -19.92 23.79
N SER A 91 -8.63 -19.83 22.46
CA SER A 91 -9.55 -19.16 21.55
C SER A 91 -10.88 -19.91 21.41
N GLN A 92 -11.82 -19.65 22.30
CA GLN A 92 -13.24 -19.96 22.07
C GLN A 92 -14.12 -18.81 22.55
N GLY A 93 -14.93 -18.27 21.57
CA GLY A 93 -15.77 -17.13 21.74
C GLY A 93 -16.76 -17.25 22.89
N LYS A 94 -16.66 -16.31 23.83
CA LYS A 94 -17.78 -15.92 24.71
C LYS A 94 -17.81 -14.39 24.79
N GLY A 95 -19.03 -13.86 24.60
CA GLY A 95 -19.32 -12.44 24.54
C GLY A 95 -18.65 -11.62 25.63
N LEU A 96 -17.80 -10.69 25.21
CA LEU A 96 -17.25 -9.65 26.06
C LEU A 96 -18.35 -8.62 26.32
N SER A 97 -18.77 -8.51 27.56
CA SER A 97 -19.51 -7.37 28.06
C SER A 97 -18.75 -6.08 27.78
N SER A 98 -19.46 -5.06 27.35
CA SER A 98 -19.00 -3.73 26.94
C SER A 98 -18.20 -3.01 28.04
N ARG A 99 -16.94 -3.34 28.24
CA ARG A 99 -15.91 -2.39 28.68
C ARG A 99 -15.36 -1.79 27.41
N SER A 100 -15.36 -0.49 27.27
CA SER A 100 -14.67 0.20 26.20
C SER A 100 -13.21 -0.25 26.26
N ALA A 101 -12.79 -1.13 25.34
CA ALA A 101 -11.44 -1.59 25.27
C ALA A 101 -10.57 -0.36 24.97
N ASP A 102 -9.55 -0.12 25.82
CA ASP A 102 -8.61 0.94 25.58
C ASP A 102 -7.64 0.51 24.45
N TYR A 103 -7.79 1.11 23.28
CA TYR A 103 -6.91 0.90 22.12
C TYR A 103 -5.85 1.99 21.97
N SER A 104 -5.55 2.72 23.03
CA SER A 104 -4.52 3.79 23.04
C SER A 104 -3.12 3.25 22.67
N HIS A 105 -2.86 1.96 22.92
CA HIS A 105 -1.62 1.30 22.53
C HIS A 105 -1.41 1.23 21.01
N LEU A 106 -2.50 1.37 20.24
CA LEU A 106 -2.50 1.46 18.76
C LEU A 106 -2.66 2.90 18.26
N ASP A 107 -2.44 3.90 19.11
CA ASP A 107 -2.66 5.33 18.79
C ASP A 107 -4.11 5.68 18.43
N TRP A 108 -5.07 4.86 18.87
CA TRP A 108 -6.48 5.13 18.64
C TRP A 108 -7.00 6.19 19.63
N VAL A 109 -7.58 7.23 19.07
CA VAL A 109 -8.23 8.30 19.82
C VAL A 109 -9.73 8.27 19.56
N PRO A 110 -10.57 8.02 20.56
CA PRO A 110 -12.03 8.06 20.43
C PRO A 110 -12.51 9.47 20.00
N ARG A 111 -13.65 9.50 19.32
CA ARG A 111 -14.22 10.72 18.71
C ARG A 111 -14.40 11.88 19.67
N ASP A 112 -14.79 11.57 20.91
CA ASP A 112 -15.00 12.57 21.98
C ASP A 112 -13.72 13.25 22.46
N LYS A 113 -12.55 12.68 22.13
CA LYS A 113 -11.22 13.22 22.46
C LYS A 113 -10.49 13.86 21.29
N LEU A 114 -11.08 13.81 20.09
CA LEU A 114 -10.48 14.41 18.89
C LEU A 114 -10.64 15.94 18.89
N SER A 115 -9.63 16.65 18.41
CA SER A 115 -9.70 18.08 18.13
C SER A 115 -10.62 18.38 16.94
N ALA A 116 -11.07 19.63 16.79
CA ALA A 116 -11.93 20.05 15.69
C ALA A 116 -11.32 19.77 14.30
N ALA A 117 -10.01 19.94 14.14
CA ALA A 117 -9.31 19.65 12.89
C ALA A 117 -9.29 18.13 12.60
N GLN A 118 -8.98 17.30 13.61
CA GLN A 118 -8.99 15.84 13.51
C GLN A 118 -10.38 15.29 13.24
N LEU A 119 -11.43 15.90 13.82
CA LEU A 119 -12.83 15.54 13.54
C LEU A 119 -13.23 15.81 12.08
N ALA A 120 -12.74 16.90 11.51
CA ALA A 120 -13.00 17.23 10.10
C ALA A 120 -12.33 16.21 9.15
N GLU A 121 -11.13 15.75 9.50
CA GLU A 121 -10.39 14.73 8.74
C GLU A 121 -10.99 13.33 8.90
N ALA A 122 -11.39 12.95 10.13
CA ALA A 122 -11.99 11.65 10.41
C ALA A 122 -13.38 11.48 9.75
N GLY A 123 -14.08 12.57 9.48
CA GLY A 123 -15.41 12.56 8.89
C GLY A 123 -16.55 12.27 9.89
N PRO A 124 -17.82 12.34 9.44
CA PRO A 124 -18.97 12.30 10.34
C PRO A 124 -19.30 10.94 10.94
N TYR A 125 -18.87 9.85 10.31
CA TYR A 125 -19.33 8.48 10.64
C TYR A 125 -18.30 7.65 11.41
N CYS A 126 -17.07 8.13 11.63
CA CYS A 126 -16.03 7.39 12.34
C CYS A 126 -16.18 7.57 13.86
N ALA A 127 -16.02 6.49 14.65
CA ALA A 127 -16.05 6.53 16.11
C ALA A 127 -14.74 7.06 16.74
N GLY A 128 -13.71 7.28 15.95
CA GLY A 128 -12.40 7.81 16.34
C GLY A 128 -11.45 7.88 15.18
N ALA A 129 -10.17 8.12 15.48
CA ALA A 129 -9.10 8.13 14.49
C ALA A 129 -7.78 7.61 15.08
N TYR A 130 -6.90 7.09 14.20
CA TYR A 130 -5.52 6.80 14.56
C TYR A 130 -4.70 8.09 14.46
N ILE A 131 -4.22 8.57 15.58
CA ILE A 131 -3.46 9.83 15.65
C ILE A 131 -2.02 9.52 16.02
N GLU A 132 -1.11 9.70 15.08
CA GLU A 132 0.31 9.51 15.36
C GLU A 132 0.80 10.57 16.36
N PRO A 133 1.36 10.18 17.54
CA PRO A 133 1.86 11.13 18.50
C PRO A 133 3.09 11.86 17.96
N THR A 134 3.13 13.17 18.20
CA THR A 134 4.30 13.98 17.82
C THR A 134 5.53 13.51 18.59
N ARG A 135 6.63 13.26 17.88
CA ARG A 135 7.90 12.80 18.44
C ARG A 135 9.10 13.52 17.83
N PRO A 136 10.21 13.61 18.56
CA PRO A 136 11.45 14.17 18.00
C PRO A 136 11.94 13.36 16.78
N GLY A 137 12.32 14.05 15.72
CA GLY A 137 12.80 13.40 14.48
C GLY A 137 11.70 12.82 13.58
N MET A 138 10.41 13.00 13.87
CA MET A 138 9.30 12.41 13.10
C MET A 138 9.36 12.72 11.59
N ASN A 139 9.85 13.92 11.24
CA ASN A 139 9.96 14.40 9.86
C ASN A 139 11.41 14.39 9.36
N ASP A 140 12.30 13.65 10.01
CA ASP A 140 13.70 13.53 9.60
C ASP A 140 13.82 12.38 8.57
N ASP A 141 14.03 12.76 7.32
CA ASP A 141 14.19 11.84 6.20
C ASP A 141 15.66 11.46 5.92
N THR A 142 16.58 11.80 6.83
CA THR A 142 17.99 11.41 6.71
C THR A 142 18.08 9.89 6.59
N PRO A 143 18.87 9.37 5.63
CA PRO A 143 19.08 7.92 5.52
C PRO A 143 19.59 7.34 6.85
N LEU A 144 19.06 6.17 7.26
CA LEU A 144 19.40 5.57 8.55
C LEU A 144 20.92 5.41 8.75
N ASN A 145 21.66 5.09 7.68
CA ASN A 145 23.12 4.93 7.73
C ASN A 145 23.87 6.22 8.02
N ASP A 146 23.28 7.38 7.72
CA ASP A 146 23.88 8.71 7.90
C ASP A 146 23.37 9.40 9.17
N ALA A 147 22.30 8.91 9.78
CA ALA A 147 21.66 9.49 10.93
C ALA A 147 22.26 8.98 12.25
N PRO A 148 22.52 9.86 13.25
CA PRO A 148 22.97 9.44 14.56
C PRO A 148 21.89 8.64 15.29
N MET A 149 22.31 7.59 16.00
CA MET A 149 21.43 6.82 16.88
C MET A 149 21.42 7.41 18.29
N PHE A 150 20.25 7.67 18.83
CA PHE A 150 20.03 8.11 20.20
C PHE A 150 19.39 6.98 21.00
N VAL A 151 19.96 6.69 22.17
CA VAL A 151 19.48 5.63 23.05
C VAL A 151 19.19 6.22 24.42
N SER A 152 18.05 5.88 24.99
CA SER A 152 17.66 6.27 26.36
C SER A 152 17.11 5.05 27.10
N ALA A 153 17.49 4.86 28.36
CA ALA A 153 16.98 3.82 29.24
C ALA A 153 17.12 4.25 30.71
N LYS A 154 16.39 3.61 31.63
CA LYS A 154 16.52 3.86 33.08
C LYS A 154 17.80 3.24 33.66
N ALA A 155 18.20 2.09 33.13
CA ALA A 155 19.40 1.39 33.56
C ALA A 155 20.15 0.82 32.35
N SER A 156 21.48 0.76 32.46
CA SER A 156 22.32 0.14 31.44
C SER A 156 23.40 -0.69 32.12
N ARG A 157 23.73 -1.84 31.51
CA ARG A 157 24.79 -2.75 31.91
C ARG A 157 25.58 -3.12 30.67
N PHE A 158 26.91 -3.12 30.78
CA PHE A 158 27.80 -3.59 29.70
C PHE A 158 28.62 -4.76 30.20
N GLU A 159 28.55 -5.87 29.48
CA GLU A 159 29.35 -7.08 29.72
C GLU A 159 30.51 -7.14 28.71
N GLN A 160 31.70 -6.78 29.17
CA GLN A 160 32.86 -6.60 28.29
C GLN A 160 33.35 -7.92 27.66
N GLU A 161 33.23 -9.03 28.37
CA GLU A 161 33.65 -10.35 27.86
C GLU A 161 32.75 -10.81 26.69
N GLN A 162 31.47 -10.53 26.76
CA GLN A 162 30.51 -10.92 25.75
C GLN A 162 30.22 -9.81 24.73
N GLN A 163 30.74 -8.60 24.96
CA GLN A 163 30.45 -7.40 24.15
C GLN A 163 28.95 -7.15 24.01
N VAL A 164 28.21 -7.32 25.11
CA VAL A 164 26.74 -7.13 25.17
C VAL A 164 26.41 -5.92 26.04
N ALA A 165 25.64 -4.97 25.48
CA ALA A 165 25.03 -3.90 26.23
C ALA A 165 23.55 -4.21 26.48
N THR A 166 23.16 -4.34 27.73
CA THR A 166 21.78 -4.52 28.15
C THR A 166 21.22 -3.22 28.69
N LEU A 167 20.07 -2.81 28.21
CA LEU A 167 19.32 -1.63 28.58
C LEU A 167 17.99 -2.08 29.20
N ALA A 168 17.59 -1.47 30.29
CA ALA A 168 16.35 -1.85 30.98
C ALA A 168 15.57 -0.62 31.44
N GLY A 169 14.25 -0.73 31.33
CA GLY A 169 13.27 0.27 31.76
C GLY A 169 13.11 1.42 30.77
N ASP A 170 11.95 1.52 30.17
CA ASP A 170 11.54 2.56 29.20
C ASP A 170 12.62 2.81 28.14
N VAL A 171 13.09 1.74 27.53
CA VAL A 171 14.12 1.82 26.48
C VAL A 171 13.54 2.51 25.25
N VAL A 172 14.21 3.54 24.77
CA VAL A 172 13.87 4.27 23.55
C VAL A 172 15.08 4.39 22.66
N LEU A 173 15.00 3.86 21.45
CA LEU A 173 15.98 3.99 20.39
C LEU A 173 15.41 4.91 19.32
N ARG A 174 16.16 5.92 18.88
CA ARG A 174 15.77 6.85 17.80
C ARG A 174 16.89 7.00 16.79
N GLN A 175 16.53 6.93 15.53
CA GLN A 175 17.46 7.17 14.43
C GLN A 175 16.67 7.76 13.25
N ALA A 176 16.96 9.01 12.88
CA ALA A 176 16.11 9.78 11.95
C ALA A 176 14.62 9.71 12.36
N GLY A 177 13.72 9.39 11.42
CA GLY A 177 12.28 9.22 11.65
C GLY A 177 11.89 7.93 12.40
N LEU A 178 12.81 6.96 12.50
CA LEU A 178 12.55 5.69 13.17
C LEU A 178 12.63 5.86 14.70
N GLN A 179 11.65 5.36 15.42
CA GLN A 179 11.66 5.23 16.88
C GLN A 179 11.24 3.81 17.27
N VAL A 180 12.02 3.22 18.18
CA VAL A 180 11.72 1.91 18.77
C VAL A 180 11.68 2.04 20.28
N GLU A 181 10.67 1.48 20.91
CA GLU A 181 10.47 1.45 22.36
C GLU A 181 10.37 0.01 22.82
N ALA A 182 10.87 -0.32 24.01
CA ALA A 182 10.76 -1.63 24.64
C ALA A 182 10.96 -1.53 26.16
N ASP A 183 10.61 -2.58 26.88
CA ASP A 183 10.92 -2.68 28.32
C ASP A 183 12.41 -2.97 28.52
N GLU A 184 12.99 -3.84 27.68
CA GLU A 184 14.40 -4.22 27.71
C GLU A 184 14.97 -4.30 26.31
N ALA A 185 16.26 -3.97 26.14
CA ALA A 185 17.00 -4.16 24.92
C ALA A 185 18.39 -4.70 25.19
N SER A 186 18.82 -5.70 24.43
CA SER A 186 20.17 -6.26 24.42
C SER A 186 20.84 -6.00 23.08
N LEU A 187 22.00 -5.36 23.09
CA LEU A 187 22.78 -5.02 21.91
C LEU A 187 24.05 -5.88 21.89
N TYR A 188 24.12 -6.80 20.93
CA TYR A 188 25.26 -7.71 20.70
C TYR A 188 26.18 -7.07 19.68
N GLN A 189 27.26 -6.42 20.15
CA GLN A 189 28.13 -5.62 19.29
C GLN A 189 28.87 -6.45 18.26
N THR A 190 29.33 -7.65 18.64
CA THR A 190 30.03 -8.57 17.74
C THR A 190 29.18 -9.13 16.62
N GLU A 191 27.86 -9.19 16.84
CA GLU A 191 26.88 -9.74 15.89
C GLU A 191 26.12 -8.63 15.13
N ASN A 192 26.35 -7.35 15.48
CA ASN A 192 25.55 -6.22 15.01
C ASN A 192 24.03 -6.45 15.17
N ARG A 193 23.64 -7.14 16.24
CA ARG A 193 22.27 -7.56 16.48
C ARG A 193 21.71 -6.89 17.73
N GLY A 194 20.49 -6.38 17.60
CA GLY A 194 19.67 -5.90 18.71
C GLY A 194 18.52 -6.87 18.98
N GLU A 195 18.22 -7.10 20.25
CA GLU A 195 17.07 -7.85 20.71
C GLU A 195 16.28 -6.96 21.68
N LEU A 196 14.96 -6.84 21.45
CA LEU A 196 14.06 -6.05 22.27
C LEU A 196 12.96 -6.96 22.80
N VAL A 197 12.63 -6.82 24.08
CA VAL A 197 11.66 -7.65 24.77
C VAL A 197 10.73 -6.77 25.60
N GLY A 198 9.43 -7.11 25.57
CA GLY A 198 8.38 -6.46 26.32
C GLY A 198 7.90 -5.16 25.70
N ASN A 199 6.61 -5.06 25.47
CA ASN A 199 5.91 -3.87 24.96
C ASN A 199 6.62 -3.18 23.79
N VAL A 200 7.18 -3.99 22.87
CA VAL A 200 7.93 -3.46 21.73
C VAL A 200 7.02 -2.61 20.85
N ARG A 201 7.42 -1.37 20.57
CA ARG A 201 6.74 -0.44 19.67
C ARG A 201 7.73 0.12 18.66
N LEU A 202 7.46 -0.08 17.39
CA LEU A 202 8.25 0.48 16.30
C LEU A 202 7.39 1.48 15.54
N ARG A 203 7.88 2.70 15.38
CA ARG A 203 7.23 3.78 14.64
C ARG A 203 8.13 4.24 13.51
N ASP A 204 7.61 4.23 12.29
CA ASP A 204 8.30 4.73 11.10
C ASP A 204 7.27 5.24 10.09
N LYS A 205 7.44 6.49 9.63
CA LYS A 205 6.70 7.10 8.50
C LYS A 205 5.18 6.83 8.49
N GLY A 206 4.51 7.10 9.60
CA GLY A 206 3.06 6.91 9.71
C GLY A 206 2.62 5.46 9.92
N ALA A 207 3.55 4.56 10.21
CA ALA A 207 3.28 3.20 10.62
C ALA A 207 3.65 2.98 12.10
N LEU A 208 2.81 2.25 12.81
CA LEU A 208 3.08 1.72 14.14
C LEU A 208 3.02 0.20 14.08
N VAL A 209 4.03 -0.47 14.60
CA VAL A 209 4.02 -1.92 14.85
C VAL A 209 4.28 -2.17 16.32
N VAL A 210 3.40 -2.92 16.96
CA VAL A 210 3.49 -3.34 18.37
C VAL A 210 3.69 -4.84 18.42
N GLY A 211 4.53 -5.34 19.31
CA GLY A 211 4.77 -6.78 19.48
C GLY A 211 5.40 -7.13 20.82
N ASP A 212 5.58 -8.41 21.06
CA ASP A 212 6.15 -8.91 22.32
C ASP A 212 7.68 -8.88 22.31
N ARG A 213 8.27 -9.16 21.14
CA ARG A 213 9.71 -9.26 20.93
C ARG A 213 10.07 -8.79 19.53
N ALA A 214 11.20 -8.09 19.42
CA ALA A 214 11.81 -7.77 18.15
C ALA A 214 13.28 -8.16 18.11
N GLU A 215 13.74 -8.62 16.95
CA GLU A 215 15.12 -8.83 16.59
C GLU A 215 15.49 -7.87 15.47
N LEU A 216 16.57 -7.15 15.62
CA LEU A 216 17.05 -6.15 14.66
C LEU A 216 18.46 -6.50 14.24
N GLN A 217 18.74 -6.47 12.95
CA GLN A 217 20.09 -6.54 12.41
C GLN A 217 20.52 -5.11 12.05
N LEU A 218 21.49 -4.58 12.79
CA LEU A 218 21.82 -3.15 12.77
C LEU A 218 22.57 -2.73 11.50
N ASP A 219 23.32 -3.63 10.90
CA ASP A 219 24.10 -3.41 9.68
C ASP A 219 23.24 -3.47 8.40
N THR A 220 22.25 -4.36 8.36
CA THR A 220 21.41 -4.57 7.16
C THR A 220 20.02 -3.92 7.28
N GLY A 221 19.62 -3.52 8.49
CA GLY A 221 18.28 -3.02 8.77
C GLY A 221 17.19 -4.08 8.69
N ALA A 222 17.57 -5.38 8.64
CA ALA A 222 16.61 -6.46 8.74
C ALA A 222 16.00 -6.49 10.15
N ALA A 223 14.71 -6.77 10.22
CA ALA A 223 13.97 -6.80 11.48
C ALA A 223 12.94 -7.92 11.49
N LYS A 224 12.69 -8.47 12.67
CA LYS A 224 11.62 -9.43 12.92
C LYS A 224 10.89 -9.02 14.19
N ILE A 225 9.57 -8.98 14.14
CA ILE A 225 8.70 -8.71 15.28
C ILE A 225 7.73 -9.89 15.40
N ASP A 226 7.64 -10.48 16.58
CA ASP A 226 6.73 -11.58 16.85
C ASP A 226 5.46 -11.11 17.56
N ASN A 227 4.33 -11.78 17.30
CA ASN A 227 2.99 -11.45 17.80
C ASN A 227 2.61 -9.99 17.56
N ALA A 228 2.76 -9.58 16.30
CA ALA A 228 2.68 -8.17 15.92
C ALA A 228 1.23 -7.72 15.70
N GLU A 229 0.90 -6.54 16.22
CA GLU A 229 -0.22 -5.71 15.77
C GLU A 229 0.32 -4.50 15.03
N TYR A 230 -0.34 -4.06 13.96
CA TYR A 230 0.13 -2.91 13.19
C TYR A 230 -1.00 -1.95 12.83
N VAL A 231 -0.63 -0.69 12.70
CA VAL A 231 -1.49 0.41 12.27
C VAL A 231 -0.76 1.24 11.22
N MET A 232 -1.46 1.58 10.16
CA MET A 232 -1.04 2.59 9.19
C MET A 232 -1.98 3.79 9.32
N HIS A 233 -1.48 4.90 9.88
CA HIS A 233 -2.28 6.06 10.26
C HIS A 233 -3.01 6.69 9.08
N GLN A 234 -2.31 6.99 7.98
CA GLN A 234 -2.90 7.66 6.80
C GLN A 234 -3.98 6.81 6.11
N GLY A 235 -3.85 5.49 6.10
CA GLY A 235 -4.80 4.60 5.44
C GLY A 235 -5.96 4.16 6.34
N HIS A 236 -5.95 4.52 7.63
CA HIS A 236 -6.84 3.96 8.65
C HIS A 236 -6.87 2.42 8.62
N VAL A 237 -5.70 1.81 8.43
CA VAL A 237 -5.52 0.37 8.30
C VAL A 237 -4.97 -0.19 9.59
N ARG A 238 -5.50 -1.32 10.02
CA ARG A 238 -4.94 -2.12 11.10
C ARG A 238 -4.93 -3.60 10.76
N GLY A 239 -4.12 -4.33 11.46
CA GLY A 239 -4.08 -5.77 11.39
C GLY A 239 -3.18 -6.36 12.45
N ASN A 240 -3.14 -7.68 12.48
CA ASN A 240 -2.21 -8.45 13.29
C ASN A 240 -1.48 -9.48 12.43
N ALA A 241 -0.36 -9.97 12.91
CA ALA A 241 0.40 -11.04 12.29
C ALA A 241 1.14 -11.85 13.34
N LEU A 242 1.29 -13.16 13.11
CA LEU A 242 2.09 -14.01 13.97
C LEU A 242 3.55 -13.53 14.00
N SER A 243 4.07 -13.06 12.85
CA SER A 243 5.33 -12.36 12.79
C SER A 243 5.38 -11.42 11.59
N ILE A 244 6.06 -10.29 11.75
CA ILE A 244 6.43 -9.36 10.68
C ILE A 244 7.95 -9.39 10.53
N LYS A 245 8.43 -9.63 9.30
CA LYS A 245 9.85 -9.62 8.97
C LYS A 245 10.12 -8.60 7.89
N ARG A 246 11.03 -7.66 8.14
CA ARG A 246 11.64 -6.82 7.13
C ARG A 246 12.97 -7.43 6.73
N GLN A 247 13.17 -7.63 5.44
CA GLN A 247 14.43 -8.16 4.89
C GLN A 247 15.38 -7.00 4.51
N GLU A 248 16.63 -7.31 4.24
CA GLU A 248 17.67 -6.35 3.81
C GLU A 248 17.27 -5.55 2.56
N ASP A 249 16.55 -6.17 1.63
CA ASP A 249 16.00 -5.56 0.40
C ASP A 249 14.70 -4.78 0.63
N ALA A 250 14.41 -4.40 1.88
CA ALA A 250 13.20 -3.72 2.34
C ALA A 250 11.89 -4.48 2.09
N ILE A 251 11.93 -5.73 1.65
CA ILE A 251 10.74 -6.58 1.52
C ILE A 251 10.20 -6.90 2.90
N ILE A 252 8.88 -6.68 3.08
CA ILE A 252 8.18 -7.00 4.33
C ILE A 252 7.38 -8.28 4.13
N ARG A 253 7.54 -9.22 5.05
CA ARG A 253 6.79 -10.48 5.08
C ARG A 253 5.98 -10.59 6.36
N LEU A 254 4.68 -10.82 6.22
CA LEU A 254 3.80 -11.11 7.35
C LEU A 254 3.38 -12.58 7.28
N LYS A 255 3.48 -13.26 8.41
CA LYS A 255 2.99 -14.62 8.57
C LYS A 255 1.63 -14.58 9.28
N ASP A 256 0.63 -15.24 8.69
CA ASP A 256 -0.75 -15.28 9.20
C ASP A 256 -1.31 -13.89 9.50
N GLY A 257 -1.16 -12.99 8.50
CA GLY A 257 -1.53 -11.59 8.63
C GLY A 257 -3.02 -11.34 8.40
N THR A 258 -3.55 -10.33 9.09
CA THR A 258 -4.88 -9.78 8.86
C THR A 258 -4.80 -8.34 8.38
N TYR A 259 -5.84 -7.88 7.71
CA TYR A 259 -5.98 -6.51 7.21
C TYR A 259 -7.43 -6.07 7.33
N THR A 260 -7.68 -4.91 7.90
CA THR A 260 -9.00 -4.28 7.93
C THR A 260 -8.88 -2.77 8.03
N ARG A 261 -9.91 -2.08 7.57
CA ARG A 261 -10.11 -0.63 7.82
C ARG A 261 -11.22 -0.36 8.84
N CYS A 262 -11.74 -1.41 9.47
CA CYS A 262 -12.69 -1.26 10.57
C CYS A 262 -12.00 -0.70 11.81
N GLU A 263 -12.76 0.02 12.61
CA GLU A 263 -12.33 0.54 13.91
C GLU A 263 -11.87 -0.57 14.86
N PRO A 264 -11.00 -0.29 15.83
CA PRO A 264 -10.59 -1.28 16.81
C PRO A 264 -11.79 -1.90 17.51
N GLY A 265 -11.77 -3.22 17.67
CA GLY A 265 -12.89 -3.97 18.26
C GLY A 265 -14.07 -4.22 17.32
N ASN A 266 -14.08 -3.62 16.13
CA ASN A 266 -15.09 -3.86 15.11
C ASN A 266 -14.58 -4.85 14.07
N ASN A 267 -15.21 -6.00 13.95
CA ASN A 267 -14.89 -7.07 13.00
C ASN A 267 -15.96 -7.18 11.89
N ALA A 268 -16.52 -6.04 11.45
CA ALA A 268 -17.50 -6.06 10.37
C ALA A 268 -16.95 -6.80 9.15
N TRP A 269 -15.68 -6.55 8.80
CA TRP A 269 -14.95 -7.34 7.80
C TRP A 269 -13.44 -7.31 8.05
N HIS A 270 -12.76 -8.36 7.63
CA HIS A 270 -11.30 -8.39 7.54
C HIS A 270 -10.82 -9.39 6.49
N LEU A 271 -9.66 -9.11 5.92
CA LEU A 271 -8.91 -10.07 5.11
C LEU A 271 -7.93 -10.81 6.01
N LYS A 272 -7.77 -12.11 5.79
CA LYS A 272 -6.75 -12.94 6.44
C LYS A 272 -5.95 -13.67 5.37
N GLY A 273 -4.63 -13.60 5.43
CA GLY A 273 -3.73 -14.28 4.49
C GLY A 273 -2.57 -14.96 5.21
N ASN A 274 -2.07 -16.07 4.68
CA ASN A 274 -1.03 -16.84 5.38
C ASN A 274 0.37 -16.24 5.19
N ASN A 275 0.79 -16.05 3.94
CA ASN A 275 2.11 -15.49 3.62
C ASN A 275 1.89 -14.22 2.80
N ILE A 276 1.96 -13.09 3.45
CA ILE A 276 1.85 -11.79 2.81
C ILE A 276 3.26 -11.25 2.57
N LYS A 277 3.57 -10.90 1.33
CA LYS A 277 4.83 -10.28 0.94
C LYS A 277 4.53 -8.90 0.35
N LEU A 278 5.11 -7.86 0.93
CA LEU A 278 5.02 -6.49 0.45
C LEU A 278 6.39 -6.08 -0.09
N ASN A 279 6.42 -5.59 -1.32
CA ASN A 279 7.64 -5.13 -1.96
C ASN A 279 7.53 -3.63 -2.30
N PRO A 280 8.05 -2.72 -1.45
CA PRO A 280 7.99 -1.28 -1.67
C PRO A 280 8.72 -0.83 -2.94
N LEU A 281 9.73 -1.57 -3.39
CA LEU A 281 10.47 -1.22 -4.61
C LEU A 281 9.60 -1.35 -5.86
N THR A 282 8.84 -2.45 -5.94
CA THR A 282 7.93 -2.68 -7.07
C THR A 282 6.55 -2.04 -6.87
N GLY A 283 6.18 -1.70 -5.63
CA GLY A 283 4.85 -1.20 -5.27
C GLY A 283 3.77 -2.27 -5.23
N PHE A 284 4.16 -3.55 -5.15
CA PHE A 284 3.22 -4.65 -5.13
C PHE A 284 3.34 -5.53 -3.89
N GLY A 285 2.18 -6.05 -3.49
CA GLY A 285 2.04 -7.11 -2.52
C GLY A 285 1.52 -8.40 -3.14
N THR A 286 1.84 -9.51 -2.50
CA THR A 286 1.26 -10.83 -2.78
C THR A 286 0.80 -11.46 -1.48
N ALA A 287 -0.26 -12.22 -1.52
CA ALA A 287 -0.68 -13.03 -0.38
C ALA A 287 -1.23 -14.38 -0.84
N THR A 288 -1.07 -15.39 -0.01
CA THR A 288 -1.57 -16.75 -0.28
C THR A 288 -2.66 -17.14 0.73
N ASN A 289 -3.57 -18.01 0.29
CA ASN A 289 -4.70 -18.51 1.09
C ASN A 289 -5.48 -17.37 1.75
N VAL A 290 -5.90 -16.40 0.92
CA VAL A 290 -6.59 -15.20 1.40
C VAL A 290 -8.07 -15.49 1.55
N THR A 291 -8.62 -15.17 2.72
CA THR A 291 -10.05 -15.22 3.02
C THR A 291 -10.57 -13.84 3.36
N LEU A 292 -11.66 -13.42 2.73
CA LEU A 292 -12.47 -12.31 3.21
C LEU A 292 -13.46 -12.86 4.23
N ARG A 293 -13.45 -12.24 5.40
CA ARG A 293 -14.38 -12.59 6.48
C ARG A 293 -15.29 -11.41 6.82
N VAL A 294 -16.56 -11.69 6.99
CA VAL A 294 -17.59 -10.74 7.43
C VAL A 294 -18.13 -11.26 8.75
N LYS A 295 -17.98 -10.52 9.85
CA LYS A 295 -18.31 -10.96 11.22
C LYS A 295 -17.72 -12.35 11.51
N ASP A 296 -16.44 -12.52 11.17
CA ASP A 296 -15.67 -13.76 11.32
C ASP A 296 -16.13 -14.97 10.47
N ILE A 297 -17.17 -14.83 9.65
CA ILE A 297 -17.64 -15.86 8.71
C ILE A 297 -16.85 -15.69 7.39
N PRO A 298 -16.17 -16.74 6.90
CA PRO A 298 -15.50 -16.66 5.60
C PRO A 298 -16.54 -16.60 4.46
N VAL A 299 -16.55 -15.51 3.70
CA VAL A 299 -17.49 -15.30 2.58
C VAL A 299 -16.84 -15.44 1.22
N PHE A 300 -15.51 -15.27 1.15
CA PHE A 300 -14.74 -15.41 -0.08
C PHE A 300 -13.36 -15.99 0.22
N TYR A 301 -12.84 -16.81 -0.70
CA TYR A 301 -11.50 -17.39 -0.63
C TYR A 301 -10.80 -17.31 -1.98
N THR A 302 -9.51 -16.96 -1.95
CA THR A 302 -8.63 -17.09 -3.09
C THR A 302 -7.28 -17.70 -2.68
N PRO A 303 -6.73 -18.67 -3.44
CA PRO A 303 -5.44 -19.28 -3.12
C PRO A 303 -4.29 -18.30 -3.24
N TYR A 304 -4.42 -17.27 -4.08
CA TYR A 304 -3.39 -16.28 -4.33
C TYR A 304 -4.00 -14.94 -4.73
N ILE A 305 -3.44 -13.85 -4.23
CA ILE A 305 -3.79 -12.49 -4.65
C ILE A 305 -2.50 -11.68 -4.88
N TYR A 306 -2.54 -10.82 -5.89
CA TYR A 306 -1.54 -9.82 -6.22
C TYR A 306 -2.21 -8.45 -6.19
N PHE A 307 -1.65 -7.50 -5.44
CA PHE A 307 -2.30 -6.22 -5.19
C PHE A 307 -1.29 -5.07 -5.08
N PRO A 308 -1.66 -3.83 -5.47
CA PRO A 308 -0.84 -2.65 -5.25
C PRO A 308 -0.79 -2.29 -3.76
N ILE A 309 0.34 -1.77 -3.31
CA ILE A 309 0.56 -1.32 -1.93
C ILE A 309 0.80 0.19 -1.81
N ASP A 310 0.83 0.88 -2.93
CA ASP A 310 0.99 2.33 -3.01
C ASP A 310 0.11 2.92 -4.14
N ASP A 311 0.10 4.25 -4.25
CA ASP A 311 -0.75 5.00 -5.19
C ASP A 311 -0.14 5.12 -6.60
N ARG A 312 0.96 4.43 -6.89
CA ARG A 312 1.54 4.42 -8.24
C ARG A 312 0.57 3.78 -9.21
N ARG A 313 0.40 4.38 -10.38
CA ARG A 313 -0.40 3.77 -11.45
C ARG A 313 0.24 2.46 -11.88
N GLN A 314 -0.53 1.38 -11.81
CA GLN A 314 -0.05 0.03 -12.09
C GLN A 314 -1.11 -0.77 -12.83
N SER A 315 -0.68 -1.70 -13.70
CA SER A 315 -1.59 -2.63 -14.36
C SER A 315 -2.10 -3.68 -13.37
N GLY A 316 -3.39 -4.03 -13.46
CA GLY A 316 -3.96 -5.04 -12.59
C GLY A 316 -5.48 -5.13 -12.69
N PHE A 317 -6.04 -6.14 -12.04
CA PHE A 317 -7.48 -6.27 -11.90
C PHE A 317 -8.03 -5.16 -11.02
N LEU A 318 -9.12 -4.55 -11.47
CA LEU A 318 -9.92 -3.63 -10.67
C LEU A 318 -10.94 -4.43 -9.84
N ALA A 319 -11.64 -3.73 -8.94
CA ALA A 319 -12.66 -4.38 -8.11
C ALA A 319 -13.75 -5.00 -9.02
N PRO A 320 -14.05 -6.29 -8.85
CA PRO A 320 -15.14 -6.92 -9.59
C PRO A 320 -16.49 -6.40 -9.10
N SER A 321 -17.46 -6.32 -10.00
CA SER A 321 -18.84 -6.03 -9.67
C SER A 321 -19.75 -7.23 -9.94
N ILE A 322 -20.76 -7.39 -9.09
CA ILE A 322 -21.79 -8.42 -9.25
C ILE A 322 -23.14 -7.72 -9.13
N SER A 323 -23.99 -7.92 -10.12
CA SER A 323 -25.36 -7.41 -10.15
C SER A 323 -26.33 -8.46 -10.66
N SER A 324 -27.61 -8.16 -10.62
CA SER A 324 -28.66 -9.01 -11.22
C SER A 324 -29.80 -8.14 -11.70
N SER A 325 -30.25 -8.37 -12.92
CA SER A 325 -31.41 -7.69 -13.52
C SER A 325 -32.32 -8.70 -14.20
N SER A 326 -33.53 -8.29 -14.55
CA SER A 326 -34.47 -9.12 -15.32
C SER A 326 -34.01 -9.36 -16.76
N ASP A 327 -33.22 -8.45 -17.32
CA ASP A 327 -32.86 -8.43 -18.73
C ASP A 327 -31.52 -9.10 -19.03
N ASN A 328 -30.60 -9.10 -18.03
CA ASN A 328 -29.25 -9.63 -18.19
C ASN A 328 -28.98 -10.86 -17.31
N GLY A 329 -29.92 -11.17 -16.40
CA GLY A 329 -29.73 -12.19 -15.38
C GLY A 329 -28.65 -11.79 -14.37
N MET A 330 -27.95 -12.78 -13.82
CA MET A 330 -26.78 -12.54 -12.96
C MET A 330 -25.62 -12.06 -13.80
N THR A 331 -25.06 -10.92 -13.43
CA THR A 331 -23.95 -10.26 -14.15
C THR A 331 -22.71 -10.24 -13.27
N LEU A 332 -21.58 -10.67 -13.83
CA LEU A 332 -20.25 -10.61 -13.22
C LEU A 332 -19.32 -9.85 -14.16
N GLN A 333 -18.77 -8.74 -13.68
CA GLN A 333 -17.76 -7.96 -14.39
C GLN A 333 -16.43 -8.01 -13.63
N THR A 334 -15.33 -8.20 -14.36
CA THR A 334 -13.97 -8.27 -13.79
C THR A 334 -13.00 -7.40 -14.59
N PRO A 335 -13.00 -6.08 -14.38
CA PRO A 335 -12.19 -5.18 -15.19
C PRO A 335 -10.68 -5.39 -14.97
N TYR A 336 -9.90 -5.16 -16.04
CA TYR A 336 -8.44 -5.16 -16.00
C TYR A 336 -7.89 -3.87 -16.60
N TYR A 337 -7.11 -3.16 -15.79
CA TYR A 337 -6.45 -1.92 -16.18
C TYR A 337 -5.02 -2.17 -16.68
N PHE A 338 -4.65 -1.53 -17.80
CA PHE A 338 -3.33 -1.56 -18.41
C PHE A 338 -2.67 -0.19 -18.25
N ASN A 339 -1.65 -0.09 -17.42
CA ASN A 339 -0.79 1.09 -17.34
C ASN A 339 0.30 0.99 -18.41
N LEU A 340 0.02 1.45 -19.62
CA LEU A 340 0.90 1.29 -20.78
C LEU A 340 2.06 2.29 -20.75
N ALA A 341 1.76 3.56 -20.42
CA ALA A 341 2.74 4.64 -20.30
C ALA A 341 2.17 5.75 -19.41
N PRO A 342 2.95 6.76 -19.00
CA PRO A 342 2.43 7.88 -18.22
C PRO A 342 1.26 8.62 -18.86
N ASN A 343 1.18 8.60 -20.17
CA ASN A 343 0.22 9.31 -21.00
C ASN A 343 -0.67 8.41 -21.89
N TYR A 344 -0.58 7.09 -21.71
CA TYR A 344 -1.46 6.11 -22.35
C TYR A 344 -1.90 5.09 -21.33
N ASP A 345 -3.17 4.75 -21.35
CA ASP A 345 -3.69 3.61 -20.62
C ASP A 345 -4.83 2.94 -21.39
N ALA A 346 -5.20 1.77 -20.93
CA ALA A 346 -6.35 1.05 -21.45
C ALA A 346 -7.03 0.28 -20.32
N THR A 347 -8.33 0.04 -20.47
CA THR A 347 -9.09 -0.84 -19.56
C THR A 347 -9.91 -1.81 -20.40
N LEU A 348 -9.90 -3.07 -19.99
CA LEU A 348 -10.77 -4.11 -20.57
C LEU A 348 -11.80 -4.48 -19.51
N TYR A 349 -13.06 -4.53 -19.90
CA TYR A 349 -14.22 -4.83 -19.05
C TYR A 349 -14.92 -6.12 -19.54
N PRO A 350 -14.39 -7.33 -19.25
CA PRO A 350 -15.13 -8.55 -19.51
C PRO A 350 -16.31 -8.66 -18.55
N THR A 351 -17.51 -8.70 -19.10
CA THR A 351 -18.78 -8.74 -18.37
C THR A 351 -19.56 -9.98 -18.81
N TYR A 352 -19.66 -10.96 -17.93
CA TYR A 352 -20.50 -12.13 -18.17
C TYR A 352 -21.92 -11.88 -17.67
N MET A 353 -22.89 -12.02 -18.53
CA MET A 353 -24.31 -11.92 -18.27
C MET A 353 -24.97 -13.28 -18.48
N ALA A 354 -25.68 -13.81 -17.47
CA ALA A 354 -26.20 -15.16 -17.50
C ALA A 354 -27.21 -15.39 -18.64
N ASP A 355 -27.98 -14.35 -19.03
CA ASP A 355 -29.04 -14.44 -20.03
C ASP A 355 -28.61 -13.90 -21.41
N ARG A 356 -27.38 -13.35 -21.56
CA ARG A 356 -26.90 -12.77 -22.82
C ARG A 356 -25.53 -13.26 -23.29
N GLY A 357 -24.71 -13.82 -22.38
CA GLY A 357 -23.36 -14.26 -22.69
C GLY A 357 -22.27 -13.30 -22.26
N LEU A 358 -21.15 -13.29 -22.97
CA LEU A 358 -19.95 -12.53 -22.63
C LEU A 358 -19.84 -11.25 -23.46
N LEU A 359 -20.02 -10.09 -22.81
CA LEU A 359 -19.69 -8.78 -23.35
C LEU A 359 -18.23 -8.46 -23.07
N LEU A 360 -17.49 -8.13 -24.11
CA LEU A 360 -16.13 -7.61 -24.01
C LEU A 360 -16.12 -6.15 -24.42
N GLU A 361 -15.86 -5.26 -23.45
CA GLU A 361 -15.66 -3.84 -23.70
C GLU A 361 -14.21 -3.47 -23.43
N GLY A 362 -13.69 -2.52 -24.18
CA GLY A 362 -12.35 -2.00 -23.97
C GLY A 362 -12.27 -0.52 -24.29
N GLU A 363 -11.56 0.23 -23.46
CA GLU A 363 -11.21 1.62 -23.71
C GLU A 363 -9.71 1.81 -23.77
N GLY A 364 -9.26 2.74 -24.60
CA GLY A 364 -7.90 3.23 -24.61
C GLY A 364 -7.91 4.73 -24.51
N ARG A 365 -7.13 5.32 -23.60
CA ARG A 365 -7.03 6.77 -23.42
C ARG A 365 -5.63 7.24 -23.75
N TYR A 366 -5.54 8.42 -24.32
CA TYR A 366 -4.27 9.04 -24.62
C TYR A 366 -4.27 10.53 -24.28
N LEU A 367 -3.11 11.00 -23.84
CA LEU A 367 -2.84 12.40 -23.55
C LEU A 367 -1.47 12.76 -24.14
N THR A 368 -1.45 13.75 -25.03
CA THR A 368 -0.21 14.32 -25.58
C THR A 368 -0.11 15.78 -25.18
N LYS A 369 0.96 16.47 -25.59
CA LYS A 369 1.10 17.90 -25.32
C LYS A 369 0.00 18.74 -25.94
N SER A 370 -0.52 18.32 -27.10
CA SER A 370 -1.46 19.10 -27.90
C SER A 370 -2.80 18.39 -28.12
N SER A 371 -2.98 17.18 -27.64
CA SER A 371 -4.22 16.42 -27.86
C SER A 371 -4.51 15.42 -26.75
N GLU A 372 -5.79 15.17 -26.53
CA GLU A 372 -6.29 14.14 -25.66
C GLU A 372 -7.41 13.36 -26.36
N GLY A 373 -7.65 12.15 -25.94
CA GLY A 373 -8.77 11.39 -26.47
C GLY A 373 -8.93 10.03 -25.86
N GLN A 374 -10.06 9.43 -26.20
CA GLN A 374 -10.47 8.10 -25.78
C GLN A 374 -11.03 7.34 -27.00
N ILE A 375 -10.68 6.08 -27.10
CA ILE A 375 -11.21 5.13 -28.09
C ILE A 375 -11.88 4.02 -27.30
N GLY A 376 -13.10 3.69 -27.66
CA GLY A 376 -13.86 2.60 -27.05
C GLY A 376 -14.31 1.59 -28.10
N ALA A 377 -14.38 0.32 -27.72
CA ALA A 377 -14.98 -0.73 -28.51
C ALA A 377 -15.63 -1.79 -27.63
N ALA A 378 -16.73 -2.33 -28.09
CA ALA A 378 -17.46 -3.39 -27.39
C ALA A 378 -17.96 -4.44 -28.39
N ILE A 379 -18.04 -5.70 -27.96
CA ILE A 379 -18.61 -6.81 -28.72
C ILE A 379 -19.28 -7.81 -27.79
N LEU A 380 -20.48 -8.23 -28.19
CA LEU A 380 -21.29 -9.25 -27.55
C LEU A 380 -21.87 -10.17 -28.63
N ASN A 381 -21.76 -11.47 -28.44
CA ASN A 381 -22.64 -12.39 -29.14
C ASN A 381 -23.83 -12.67 -28.24
N ASP A 382 -24.98 -12.00 -28.53
CA ASP A 382 -26.13 -11.97 -27.64
C ASP A 382 -26.94 -13.27 -27.78
N GLU A 383 -27.03 -14.02 -26.69
CA GLU A 383 -27.75 -15.27 -26.59
C GLU A 383 -29.24 -15.08 -26.20
N ASN A 384 -29.68 -13.85 -25.96
CA ASN A 384 -31.06 -13.56 -25.55
C ASN A 384 -32.05 -13.71 -26.71
N ASP A 385 -32.91 -14.71 -26.61
CA ASP A 385 -33.91 -15.03 -27.66
C ASP A 385 -35.12 -14.09 -27.70
N ASP A 386 -35.38 -13.34 -26.61
CA ASP A 386 -36.57 -12.49 -26.52
C ASP A 386 -36.53 -11.29 -27.49
N ARG A 387 -35.35 -10.85 -27.87
CA ARG A 387 -35.15 -9.73 -28.81
C ARG A 387 -35.01 -10.17 -30.29
N LYS A 388 -34.72 -11.42 -30.58
CA LYS A 388 -34.47 -11.93 -31.94
C LYS A 388 -35.65 -11.80 -32.91
N LEU A 389 -36.85 -11.54 -32.39
CA LEU A 389 -38.03 -11.32 -33.20
C LEU A 389 -38.19 -9.83 -33.63
N GLN A 390 -37.35 -8.95 -33.16
CA GLN A 390 -37.44 -7.50 -33.52
C GLN A 390 -36.70 -7.28 -34.85
N SER A 391 -37.30 -6.45 -35.71
CA SER A 391 -36.62 -6.00 -36.93
C SER A 391 -35.39 -5.16 -36.55
N GLU A 392 -34.32 -5.28 -37.28
CA GLU A 392 -33.07 -4.55 -37.09
C GLU A 392 -32.24 -4.95 -35.82
N TYR A 393 -32.61 -6.09 -35.20
CA TYR A 393 -31.81 -6.66 -34.14
C TYR A 393 -30.69 -7.54 -34.72
N GLU A 394 -29.48 -7.38 -34.20
CA GLU A 394 -28.30 -8.15 -34.59
C GLU A 394 -27.87 -9.12 -33.47
N ASP A 395 -27.62 -10.40 -33.77
CA ASP A 395 -27.12 -11.37 -32.79
C ASP A 395 -25.70 -11.00 -32.31
N THR A 396 -24.85 -10.49 -33.23
CA THR A 396 -23.54 -9.99 -32.90
C THR A 396 -23.60 -8.49 -32.71
N ARG A 397 -23.66 -8.08 -31.47
CA ARG A 397 -23.80 -6.69 -31.10
C ARG A 397 -22.44 -6.07 -30.88
N TRP A 398 -22.26 -4.88 -31.43
CA TRP A 398 -21.00 -4.16 -31.32
C TRP A 398 -21.24 -2.65 -31.19
N MET A 399 -20.23 -2.02 -30.57
CA MET A 399 -20.13 -0.57 -30.48
C MET A 399 -18.68 -0.17 -30.67
N TYR A 400 -18.44 0.96 -31.29
CA TYR A 400 -17.15 1.66 -31.22
C TYR A 400 -17.34 3.14 -31.08
N SER A 401 -16.41 3.79 -30.38
CA SER A 401 -16.44 5.22 -30.12
C SER A 401 -15.06 5.83 -30.22
N TRP A 402 -15.01 7.08 -30.60
CA TRP A 402 -13.80 7.89 -30.61
C TRP A 402 -14.11 9.30 -30.19
N GLN A 403 -13.59 9.72 -29.05
CA GLN A 403 -13.62 11.09 -28.59
C GLN A 403 -12.20 11.66 -28.65
N HIS A 404 -12.04 12.80 -29.33
CA HIS A 404 -10.75 13.43 -29.55
C HIS A 404 -10.88 14.94 -29.44
N LYS A 405 -9.91 15.56 -28.76
CA LYS A 405 -9.66 16.99 -28.77
C LYS A 405 -8.19 17.23 -29.06
N GLY A 406 -7.92 17.97 -30.14
CA GLY A 406 -6.56 18.26 -30.57
C GLY A 406 -6.35 19.76 -30.78
N GLY A 407 -5.08 20.17 -30.87
CA GLY A 407 -4.71 21.55 -31.06
C GLY A 407 -4.85 22.43 -29.81
N LEU A 408 -4.78 21.84 -28.61
CA LEU A 408 -4.97 22.56 -27.34
C LEU A 408 -4.01 23.77 -27.20
N ASP A 409 -2.80 23.68 -27.77
CA ASP A 409 -1.78 24.73 -27.76
C ASP A 409 -1.67 25.49 -29.10
N SER A 410 -2.64 25.33 -30.01
CA SER A 410 -2.58 25.89 -31.34
C SER A 410 -3.83 26.70 -31.69
N ARG A 411 -3.74 27.44 -32.82
CA ARG A 411 -4.91 28.12 -33.36
C ARG A 411 -5.86 27.19 -34.10
N LEU A 412 -5.39 26.00 -34.48
CA LEU A 412 -6.21 24.98 -35.13
C LEU A 412 -6.63 23.94 -34.11
N LEU A 413 -7.90 23.89 -33.80
CA LEU A 413 -8.52 22.86 -32.97
C LEU A 413 -9.12 21.77 -33.84
N SER A 414 -8.96 20.52 -33.42
CA SER A 414 -9.66 19.36 -33.97
C SER A 414 -10.50 18.72 -32.86
N GLU A 415 -11.75 18.44 -33.18
CA GLU A 415 -12.67 17.75 -32.28
C GLU A 415 -13.33 16.61 -33.04
N VAL A 416 -13.37 15.43 -32.41
CA VAL A 416 -14.13 14.28 -32.91
C VAL A 416 -14.96 13.76 -31.76
N ASP A 417 -16.23 13.55 -32.02
CA ASP A 417 -17.19 12.87 -31.16
C ASP A 417 -17.97 11.89 -32.04
N PHE A 418 -17.47 10.67 -32.10
CA PHE A 418 -17.98 9.65 -33.00
C PHE A 418 -18.33 8.39 -32.21
N THR A 419 -19.57 7.93 -32.40
CA THR A 419 -20.04 6.65 -31.86
C THR A 419 -20.89 5.95 -32.93
N ASP A 420 -20.67 4.65 -33.07
CA ASP A 420 -21.49 3.81 -33.95
C ASP A 420 -21.83 2.50 -33.26
N ILE A 421 -22.99 1.95 -33.55
CA ILE A 421 -23.59 0.77 -32.88
C ILE A 421 -24.20 -0.18 -33.90
N SER A 422 -24.25 -1.46 -33.57
CA SER A 422 -24.79 -2.51 -34.42
C SER A 422 -26.27 -2.36 -34.71
N ASP A 423 -27.05 -1.95 -33.70
CA ASP A 423 -28.49 -1.93 -33.76
C ASP A 423 -29.08 -0.83 -32.86
N PRO A 424 -30.30 -0.35 -33.14
CA PRO A 424 -30.94 0.76 -32.41
C PRO A 424 -31.28 0.41 -30.95
N TYR A 425 -31.24 -0.86 -30.57
CA TYR A 425 -31.58 -1.32 -29.22
C TYR A 425 -30.35 -1.43 -28.32
N TYR A 426 -29.13 -1.21 -28.86
CA TYR A 426 -27.88 -1.41 -28.14
C TYR A 426 -27.88 -0.78 -26.75
N PHE A 427 -28.12 0.54 -26.67
CA PHE A 427 -28.14 1.28 -25.40
C PHE A 427 -29.44 1.13 -24.58
N GLN A 428 -30.46 0.48 -25.11
CA GLN A 428 -31.67 0.13 -24.36
C GLN A 428 -31.47 -1.13 -23.53
N ASP A 429 -30.63 -2.06 -24.05
CA ASP A 429 -30.43 -3.38 -23.52
C ASP A 429 -29.12 -3.53 -22.76
N LEU A 430 -28.09 -2.76 -23.11
CA LEU A 430 -26.74 -2.87 -22.60
C LEU A 430 -26.28 -1.55 -22.00
N ASP A 431 -25.79 -1.62 -20.77
CA ASP A 431 -25.04 -0.53 -20.16
C ASP A 431 -23.60 -0.55 -20.67
N THR A 432 -22.92 0.58 -20.68
CA THR A 432 -21.51 0.69 -21.09
C THR A 432 -20.67 1.39 -20.03
N ASP A 433 -19.45 0.90 -19.83
CA ASP A 433 -18.43 1.52 -18.98
C ASP A 433 -17.54 2.51 -19.75
N LEU A 434 -17.80 2.74 -21.04
CA LEU A 434 -16.95 3.56 -21.92
C LEU A 434 -17.17 5.07 -21.77
N GLY A 435 -17.89 5.52 -20.73
CA GLY A 435 -18.13 6.94 -20.45
C GLY A 435 -19.01 7.62 -21.50
N ILE A 436 -19.83 6.85 -22.19
CA ILE A 436 -20.83 7.33 -23.14
C ILE A 436 -22.16 7.37 -22.39
N ASP A 437 -22.73 8.57 -22.27
CA ASP A 437 -24.12 8.67 -21.78
C ASP A 437 -25.02 7.92 -22.76
N THR A 438 -25.93 7.08 -22.25
CA THR A 438 -26.87 6.27 -23.06
C THR A 438 -27.91 7.18 -23.73
N PRO A 439 -27.61 7.71 -24.92
CA PRO A 439 -28.46 8.72 -25.54
C PRO A 439 -29.54 8.08 -26.40
N SER A 440 -30.57 8.88 -26.70
CA SER A 440 -31.56 8.51 -27.70
C SER A 440 -31.00 8.52 -29.14
N PHE A 441 -29.78 9.01 -29.31
CA PHE A 441 -29.07 9.10 -30.59
C PHE A 441 -27.56 9.06 -30.36
N VAL A 442 -26.81 8.62 -31.32
CA VAL A 442 -25.33 8.61 -31.29
C VAL A 442 -24.77 9.77 -32.07
N ASN A 443 -23.68 10.36 -31.58
CA ASN A 443 -22.97 11.44 -32.26
C ASN A 443 -22.02 10.85 -33.30
N GLN A 444 -22.00 11.45 -34.49
CA GLN A 444 -21.03 11.18 -35.56
C GLN A 444 -20.54 12.53 -36.10
N GLN A 445 -19.70 13.19 -35.32
CA GLN A 445 -19.27 14.56 -35.60
C GLN A 445 -17.74 14.65 -35.63
N GLY A 446 -17.21 15.38 -36.63
CA GLY A 446 -15.84 15.85 -36.68
C GLY A 446 -15.82 17.34 -36.96
N ALA A 447 -15.06 18.12 -36.22
CA ALA A 447 -14.94 19.57 -36.38
C ALA A 447 -13.48 20.01 -36.43
N LEU A 448 -13.20 20.98 -37.30
CA LEU A 448 -11.93 21.72 -37.36
C LEU A 448 -12.23 23.20 -37.16
N THR A 449 -11.69 23.78 -36.11
CA THR A 449 -11.91 25.18 -35.76
C THR A 449 -10.58 25.95 -35.84
N TRP A 450 -10.53 27.00 -36.65
CA TRP A 450 -9.39 27.91 -36.69
C TRP A 450 -9.69 29.16 -35.85
N ARG A 451 -8.86 29.42 -34.86
CA ARG A 451 -8.94 30.63 -34.02
C ARG A 451 -8.01 31.70 -34.54
N GLY A 452 -8.57 32.68 -35.23
CA GLY A 452 -7.85 33.91 -35.65
C GLY A 452 -7.88 34.94 -34.52
N ASP A 453 -7.11 36.04 -34.72
CA ASP A 453 -7.06 37.14 -33.75
C ASP A 453 -8.39 37.92 -33.65
N SER A 454 -9.20 37.89 -34.73
CA SER A 454 -10.46 38.63 -34.84
C SER A 454 -11.63 37.79 -35.32
N TYR A 455 -11.45 36.50 -35.54
CA TYR A 455 -12.50 35.56 -36.01
C TYR A 455 -12.21 34.12 -35.61
N THR A 456 -13.29 33.35 -35.48
CA THR A 456 -13.24 31.90 -35.23
C THR A 456 -13.88 31.16 -36.37
#